data_5c9f1cb0c518198b526ce92d93fa0dd5
#
_entry.id   5c9f1cb0c518198b526ce92d93fa0dd5
#
_cell.length_a   1.000
_cell.length_b   1.000
_cell.length_c   1.000
_cell.angle_alpha   90.00
_cell.angle_beta   90.00
_cell.angle_gamma   90.00
#
_symmetry.space_group_name_H-M   'P 1'
#
loop_
_entity.id
_entity.type
_entity.pdbx_description
1 polymer ?
#
loop_
_entity_poly.entity_id
_entity_poly.type
_entity_poly.pdbx_seq_one_letter_code
_entity_poly.pdbx_strand_id
1 'polypeptide(L)'
;MTKKTYFLCILFFSIFINNTPVNALNNNSSLFQANTRLSFYSHEKEGELLLHVPRGFEYRTLSVILKVKSDTIGTWQGIPRQNLIRIPFIIDLQPAFYTIHTHITAPGNDQYLSECELNILKYKPNEVKADRLTGGLIVNRKPFIPFGFYCYSPVDPFLPEEEVVKGFNTISPYQKILPETFHERKAYMDRCAELGMKVHYNILSVSGGGGVNSVIEGLTVEEKKELLEFEIKSFRDHPALLAWYIADEPNGYGIPPDSLEKIYTTIKEIDPWHPVSMVFMAPFLSSRNYINALDIVMADPYPVPDMPISLVGNTAASLSREFYGKRPLWMVPQAFGGGELWKREPTLQELRSMTYQAIINGARGIQYFVRQGLNIFPKSTVAWNECGRMAVEISEISPWLLSDENTIPVRSASSNIAVTSALHKGQLLVLAVNKTNKPVKAG
;
A
#
# COMPACT_ATOMS: atom_id res chain seq x y z
N MET A 1 32.68 17.19 -24.24
CA MET A 1 32.05 17.93 -23.12
C MET A 1 30.84 18.70 -23.67
N THR A 2 29.68 18.07 -23.68
CA THR A 2 28.42 18.67 -24.11
C THR A 2 27.49 18.70 -22.92
N LYS A 3 27.27 19.89 -22.39
CA LYS A 3 26.29 20.13 -21.31
C LYS A 3 24.89 19.88 -21.84
N LYS A 4 24.19 18.89 -21.34
CA LYS A 4 22.74 18.74 -21.50
C LYS A 4 22.07 19.61 -20.44
N THR A 5 21.47 20.68 -20.88
CA THR A 5 20.64 21.58 -20.08
C THR A 5 19.23 20.92 -20.01
N TYR A 6 18.82 20.52 -18.84
CA TYR A 6 17.42 20.11 -18.60
C TYR A 6 16.62 21.35 -18.21
N PHE A 7 15.62 21.67 -19.01
CA PHE A 7 14.67 22.75 -18.74
C PHE A 7 13.61 22.27 -17.79
N LEU A 8 13.57 22.83 -16.59
CA LEU A 8 12.48 22.66 -15.63
C LEU A 8 11.38 23.66 -16.00
N CYS A 9 10.28 23.18 -16.63
CA CYS A 9 9.10 24.01 -16.87
C CYS A 9 8.24 24.06 -15.60
N ILE A 10 8.35 25.14 -14.84
CA ILE A 10 7.35 25.49 -13.82
C ILE A 10 6.21 26.20 -14.55
N LEU A 11 5.12 25.47 -14.81
CA LEU A 11 3.88 26.03 -15.35
C LEU A 11 2.99 26.51 -14.19
N PHE A 12 2.88 27.82 -14.05
CA PHE A 12 1.80 28.45 -13.30
C PHE A 12 0.50 28.28 -14.09
N PHE A 13 -0.40 27.44 -13.63
CA PHE A 13 -1.75 27.35 -14.18
C PHE A 13 -2.65 28.40 -13.54
N SER A 14 -2.99 29.43 -14.30
CA SER A 14 -4.12 30.31 -14.01
C SER A 14 -5.41 29.56 -14.30
N ILE A 15 -6.23 29.39 -13.28
CA ILE A 15 -7.51 28.69 -13.39
C ILE A 15 -8.51 29.62 -14.12
N PHE A 16 -8.77 29.32 -15.38
CA PHE A 16 -9.99 29.81 -16.06
C PHE A 16 -11.11 28.79 -15.83
N ILE A 17 -12.09 29.20 -15.01
CA ILE A 17 -13.33 28.43 -14.81
C ILE A 17 -14.20 28.68 -16.04
N ASN A 18 -14.19 27.76 -16.99
CA ASN A 18 -15.22 27.68 -18.02
C ASN A 18 -16.30 26.72 -17.54
N ASN A 19 -17.44 27.27 -17.14
CA ASN A 19 -18.67 26.52 -16.90
C ASN A 19 -19.26 26.04 -18.23
N THR A 20 -18.92 24.84 -18.65
CA THR A 20 -19.71 24.08 -19.61
C THR A 20 -20.54 23.05 -18.85
N PRO A 21 -21.86 22.89 -19.11
CA PRO A 21 -22.65 21.87 -18.47
C PRO A 21 -22.18 20.50 -18.96
N VAL A 22 -21.57 19.72 -18.06
CA VAL A 22 -21.27 18.32 -18.32
C VAL A 22 -22.59 17.57 -18.34
N ASN A 23 -23.00 17.11 -19.51
CA ASN A 23 -24.07 16.13 -19.65
C ASN A 23 -23.83 14.94 -18.75
N ALA A 24 -24.79 14.65 -17.89
CA ALA A 24 -24.81 13.48 -17.03
C ALA A 24 -24.84 12.21 -17.89
N LEU A 25 -23.66 11.65 -18.17
CA LEU A 25 -23.55 10.26 -18.52
C LEU A 25 -23.82 9.46 -17.25
N ASN A 26 -24.84 8.60 -17.30
CA ASN A 26 -25.22 7.64 -16.28
C ASN A 26 -24.01 6.75 -15.88
N ASN A 27 -23.18 7.21 -14.96
CA ASN A 27 -22.33 6.33 -14.19
C ASN A 27 -23.17 5.80 -13.03
N ASN A 28 -23.70 4.59 -13.19
CA ASN A 28 -24.21 3.75 -12.11
C ASN A 28 -23.04 3.29 -11.21
N SER A 29 -22.27 4.20 -10.66
CA SER A 29 -21.48 3.90 -9.48
C SER A 29 -22.48 3.70 -8.35
N SER A 30 -22.60 2.49 -7.82
CA SER A 30 -23.52 2.21 -6.73
C SER A 30 -23.24 3.18 -5.58
N LEU A 31 -24.31 3.75 -5.01
CA LEU A 31 -24.21 4.67 -3.89
C LEU A 31 -23.46 4.04 -2.70
N PHE A 32 -23.63 2.74 -2.51
CA PHE A 32 -22.91 1.91 -1.55
C PHE A 32 -21.76 1.20 -2.27
N GLN A 33 -20.58 1.18 -1.66
CA GLN A 33 -19.41 0.48 -2.18
C GLN A 33 -19.07 -0.71 -1.29
N ALA A 34 -18.96 -1.89 -1.87
CA ALA A 34 -18.63 -3.13 -1.17
C ALA A 34 -17.25 -3.64 -1.58
N ASN A 35 -16.52 -4.21 -0.63
CA ASN A 35 -15.28 -4.94 -0.85
C ASN A 35 -15.22 -6.14 0.10
N THR A 36 -14.61 -7.24 -0.30
CA THR A 36 -14.23 -8.29 0.64
C THR A 36 -13.09 -7.80 1.54
N ARG A 37 -13.06 -8.20 2.82
CA ARG A 37 -11.99 -7.84 3.76
C ARG A 37 -10.63 -8.30 3.25
N LEU A 38 -10.50 -9.57 2.92
CA LEU A 38 -9.26 -10.10 2.34
C LEU A 38 -9.30 -10.00 0.81
N SER A 39 -8.14 -9.79 0.20
CA SER A 39 -8.00 -9.74 -1.26
C SER A 39 -8.44 -11.03 -1.95
N PHE A 40 -8.30 -12.17 -1.26
CA PHE A 40 -8.82 -13.49 -1.64
C PHE A 40 -8.90 -14.39 -0.40
N TYR A 41 -9.61 -15.52 -0.54
CA TYR A 41 -9.73 -16.55 0.47
C TYR A 41 -9.19 -17.87 -0.07
N SER A 42 -8.61 -18.72 0.78
CA SER A 42 -7.99 -19.99 0.36
C SER A 42 -8.27 -21.14 1.32
N HIS A 43 -8.26 -20.90 2.61
CA HIS A 43 -8.49 -21.90 3.66
C HIS A 43 -9.48 -21.42 4.73
N GLU A 44 -9.88 -20.17 4.66
CA GLU A 44 -10.86 -19.59 5.55
C GLU A 44 -12.26 -20.21 5.27
N LYS A 45 -13.03 -20.45 6.32
CA LYS A 45 -14.42 -20.91 6.25
C LYS A 45 -15.43 -19.77 6.33
N GLU A 46 -14.95 -18.62 6.78
CA GLU A 46 -15.72 -17.39 6.93
C GLU A 46 -14.99 -16.24 6.30
N GLY A 47 -15.73 -15.32 5.74
CA GLY A 47 -15.25 -14.08 5.21
C GLY A 47 -16.01 -12.90 5.78
N GLU A 48 -15.56 -11.71 5.45
CA GLU A 48 -16.18 -10.47 5.89
C GLU A 48 -16.27 -9.51 4.69
N LEU A 49 -17.46 -8.95 4.47
CA LEU A 49 -17.70 -7.90 3.49
C LEU A 49 -17.65 -6.55 4.20
N LEU A 50 -16.93 -5.62 3.64
CA LEU A 50 -16.81 -4.24 4.08
C LEU A 50 -17.72 -3.38 3.20
N LEU A 51 -18.85 -2.92 3.76
CA LEU A 51 -19.82 -2.09 3.06
C LEU A 51 -19.66 -0.63 3.48
N HIS A 52 -19.24 0.23 2.57
CA HIS A 52 -19.18 1.66 2.79
C HIS A 52 -20.57 2.27 2.73
N VAL A 53 -20.94 2.94 3.82
CA VAL A 53 -22.24 3.61 4.00
C VAL A 53 -22.10 5.07 3.57
N PRO A 54 -22.87 5.53 2.58
CA PRO A 54 -22.82 6.91 2.14
C PRO A 54 -23.40 7.87 3.19
N ARG A 55 -22.97 9.11 3.14
CA ARG A 55 -23.53 10.17 4.00
C ARG A 55 -25.05 10.27 3.83
N GLY A 56 -25.75 10.42 4.94
CA GLY A 56 -27.21 10.49 4.98
C GLY A 56 -27.90 9.14 5.22
N PHE A 57 -27.15 8.04 5.26
CA PHE A 57 -27.65 6.72 5.68
C PHE A 57 -27.19 6.34 7.09
N GLU A 58 -26.29 7.10 7.69
CA GLU A 58 -25.95 6.95 9.11
C GLU A 58 -27.23 7.18 9.92
N TYR A 59 -27.43 6.36 10.95
CA TYR A 59 -28.59 6.36 11.83
C TYR A 59 -29.93 5.91 11.18
N ARG A 60 -29.90 5.36 9.97
CA ARG A 60 -31.06 4.68 9.35
C ARG A 60 -30.96 3.19 9.51
N THR A 61 -32.08 2.52 9.77
CA THR A 61 -32.09 1.04 9.78
C THR A 61 -31.88 0.54 8.36
N LEU A 62 -30.85 -0.28 8.17
CA LEU A 62 -30.57 -0.96 6.89
C LEU A 62 -30.73 -2.47 7.07
N SER A 63 -31.19 -3.13 6.03
CA SER A 63 -31.16 -4.59 5.88
C SER A 63 -30.31 -4.94 4.68
N VAL A 64 -29.33 -5.82 4.86
CA VAL A 64 -28.38 -6.22 3.82
C VAL A 64 -28.39 -7.72 3.63
N ILE A 65 -28.45 -8.18 2.39
CA ILE A 65 -28.40 -9.58 2.00
C ILE A 65 -27.25 -9.75 1.00
N LEU A 66 -26.33 -10.67 1.29
CA LEU A 66 -25.22 -11.03 0.42
C LEU A 66 -25.57 -12.29 -0.36
N LYS A 67 -25.44 -12.23 -1.68
CA LYS A 67 -25.70 -13.38 -2.55
C LYS A 67 -24.53 -13.67 -3.47
N VAL A 68 -24.25 -14.94 -3.66
CA VAL A 68 -23.39 -15.45 -4.73
C VAL A 68 -24.26 -16.38 -5.59
N LYS A 69 -24.41 -16.07 -6.87
CA LYS A 69 -25.43 -16.70 -7.73
C LYS A 69 -26.82 -16.56 -7.10
N SER A 70 -27.49 -17.68 -6.80
CA SER A 70 -28.80 -17.71 -6.12
C SER A 70 -28.71 -17.81 -4.60
N ASP A 71 -27.56 -18.15 -4.06
CA ASP A 71 -27.41 -18.54 -2.66
C ASP A 71 -27.12 -17.33 -1.77
N THR A 72 -27.82 -17.26 -0.65
CA THR A 72 -27.53 -16.27 0.40
C THR A 72 -26.38 -16.77 1.24
N ILE A 73 -25.27 -16.02 1.24
CA ILE A 73 -24.04 -16.35 1.99
C ILE A 73 -23.89 -15.57 3.29
N GLY A 74 -24.62 -14.45 3.45
CA GLY A 74 -24.57 -13.62 4.64
C GLY A 74 -25.73 -12.62 4.70
N THR A 75 -26.06 -12.16 5.90
CA THR A 75 -27.08 -11.14 6.13
C THR A 75 -26.66 -10.21 7.27
N TRP A 76 -27.13 -8.97 7.22
CA TRP A 76 -26.94 -8.00 8.27
C TRP A 76 -28.17 -7.09 8.38
N GLN A 77 -28.55 -6.72 9.61
CA GLN A 77 -29.62 -5.74 9.86
C GLN A 77 -29.23 -4.89 11.07
N GLY A 78 -29.38 -3.60 10.95
CA GLY A 78 -29.07 -2.69 12.04
C GLY A 78 -29.00 -1.22 11.61
N ILE A 79 -28.49 -0.40 12.53
CA ILE A 79 -28.25 1.03 12.30
C ILE A 79 -26.73 1.22 12.21
N PRO A 80 -26.20 1.69 11.06
CA PRO A 80 -24.78 1.98 10.93
C PRO A 80 -24.38 3.09 11.90
N ARG A 81 -23.38 2.85 12.73
CA ARG A 81 -22.79 3.84 13.64
C ARG A 81 -21.54 4.51 13.08
N GLN A 82 -21.03 3.94 12.00
CA GLN A 82 -19.81 4.35 11.27
C GLN A 82 -20.09 4.29 9.77
N ASN A 83 -19.21 4.88 8.98
CA ASN A 83 -19.29 4.85 7.52
C ASN A 83 -18.89 3.50 6.90
N LEU A 84 -18.60 2.48 7.72
CA LEU A 84 -18.25 1.13 7.29
C LEU A 84 -19.02 0.11 8.12
N ILE A 85 -19.74 -0.80 7.45
CA ILE A 85 -20.39 -1.96 8.06
C ILE A 85 -19.56 -3.20 7.74
N ARG A 86 -19.34 -4.05 8.73
CA ARG A 86 -18.70 -5.37 8.61
C ARG A 86 -19.80 -6.41 8.58
N ILE A 87 -19.85 -7.21 7.52
CA ILE A 87 -20.89 -8.22 7.30
C ILE A 87 -20.22 -9.59 7.14
N PRO A 88 -20.34 -10.49 8.13
CA PRO A 88 -19.77 -11.84 8.01
C PRO A 88 -20.54 -12.64 6.96
N PHE A 89 -19.81 -13.53 6.26
CA PHE A 89 -20.39 -14.49 5.34
C PHE A 89 -19.66 -15.84 5.40
N ILE A 90 -20.40 -16.90 5.04
CA ILE A 90 -19.87 -18.27 5.00
C ILE A 90 -19.24 -18.54 3.63
N ILE A 91 -18.11 -19.23 3.64
CA ILE A 91 -17.39 -19.69 2.45
C ILE A 91 -17.55 -21.21 2.33
N ASP A 92 -18.53 -21.61 1.53
CA ASP A 92 -18.74 -23.01 1.10
C ASP A 92 -18.73 -23.05 -0.44
N LEU A 93 -17.60 -22.59 -1.01
CA LEU A 93 -17.43 -22.41 -2.44
C LEU A 93 -16.15 -23.08 -2.92
N GLN A 94 -16.18 -23.64 -4.12
CA GLN A 94 -14.98 -24.18 -4.77
C GLN A 94 -14.06 -23.04 -5.24
N PRO A 95 -12.74 -23.30 -5.41
CA PRO A 95 -11.83 -22.32 -5.97
C PRO A 95 -12.29 -21.81 -7.33
N ALA A 96 -12.64 -20.53 -7.40
CA ALA A 96 -13.04 -19.77 -8.58
C ALA A 96 -13.19 -18.29 -8.25
N PHE A 97 -13.43 -17.47 -9.25
CA PHE A 97 -13.80 -16.07 -9.12
C PHE A 97 -15.33 -15.95 -9.12
N TYR A 98 -15.86 -15.27 -8.12
CA TYR A 98 -17.29 -15.04 -7.92
C TYR A 98 -17.57 -13.56 -7.79
N THR A 99 -18.83 -13.17 -7.95
CA THR A 99 -19.34 -11.84 -7.63
C THR A 99 -20.29 -11.95 -6.43
N ILE A 100 -20.07 -11.15 -5.40
CA ILE A 100 -21.04 -10.95 -4.33
C ILE A 100 -21.99 -9.83 -4.76
N HIS A 101 -23.27 -10.15 -4.89
CA HIS A 101 -24.34 -9.17 -5.06
C HIS A 101 -24.87 -8.77 -3.69
N THR A 102 -24.70 -7.50 -3.34
CA THR A 102 -25.10 -6.93 -2.06
C THR A 102 -26.41 -6.18 -2.23
N HIS A 103 -27.51 -6.75 -1.75
CA HIS A 103 -28.83 -6.13 -1.76
C HIS A 103 -29.04 -5.36 -0.47
N ILE A 104 -29.25 -4.05 -0.57
CA ILE A 104 -29.44 -3.16 0.57
C ILE A 104 -30.86 -2.60 0.52
N THR A 105 -31.62 -2.73 1.61
CA THR A 105 -32.94 -2.14 1.77
C THR A 105 -32.88 -1.08 2.87
N ALA A 106 -33.34 0.14 2.55
CA ALA A 106 -33.43 1.27 3.48
C ALA A 106 -34.89 1.54 3.86
N PRO A 107 -35.18 2.41 4.85
CA PRO A 107 -36.55 2.82 5.22
C PRO A 107 -37.31 3.35 4.02
N GLY A 108 -38.58 2.97 3.92
CA GLY A 108 -39.45 3.31 2.75
C GLY A 108 -39.40 2.27 1.63
N ASN A 109 -38.71 1.15 1.83
CA ASN A 109 -38.43 0.10 0.84
C ASN A 109 -37.53 0.55 -0.33
N ASP A 110 -36.77 1.60 -0.14
CA ASP A 110 -35.72 1.96 -1.10
C ASP A 110 -34.68 0.84 -1.20
N GLN A 111 -34.40 0.39 -2.43
CA GLN A 111 -33.49 -0.69 -2.69
C GLN A 111 -32.24 -0.20 -3.44
N TYR A 112 -31.08 -0.70 -3.02
CA TYR A 112 -29.78 -0.43 -3.62
C TYR A 112 -29.05 -1.73 -3.89
N LEU A 113 -28.23 -1.75 -4.92
CA LEU A 113 -27.39 -2.88 -5.29
C LEU A 113 -25.92 -2.43 -5.30
N SER A 114 -25.06 -3.22 -4.71
CA SER A 114 -23.61 -3.09 -4.83
C SER A 114 -23.00 -4.46 -5.15
N GLU A 115 -21.90 -4.46 -5.89
CA GLU A 115 -21.23 -5.68 -6.29
C GLU A 115 -19.74 -5.59 -5.94
N CYS A 116 -19.16 -6.73 -5.59
CA CYS A 116 -17.71 -6.86 -5.43
C CYS A 116 -17.24 -8.26 -5.79
N GLU A 117 -15.96 -8.36 -6.13
CA GLU A 117 -15.30 -9.64 -6.39
C GLU A 117 -15.11 -10.45 -5.10
N LEU A 118 -15.32 -11.76 -5.21
CA LEU A 118 -14.97 -12.76 -4.21
C LEU A 118 -14.05 -13.80 -4.85
N ASN A 119 -12.78 -13.73 -4.53
CA ASN A 119 -11.76 -14.60 -5.11
C ASN A 119 -11.49 -15.76 -4.15
N ILE A 120 -11.86 -16.99 -4.53
CA ILE A 120 -11.55 -18.20 -3.80
C ILE A 120 -10.43 -18.92 -4.56
N LEU A 121 -9.24 -19.02 -3.95
CA LEU A 121 -8.07 -19.65 -4.54
C LEU A 121 -7.72 -20.96 -3.83
N LYS A 122 -6.98 -21.84 -4.51
CA LYS A 122 -6.34 -22.95 -3.82
C LYS A 122 -5.26 -22.41 -2.89
N TYR A 123 -5.16 -22.96 -1.69
CA TYR A 123 -4.13 -22.59 -0.73
C TYR A 123 -2.73 -22.74 -1.32
N LYS A 124 -1.88 -21.77 -1.04
CA LYS A 124 -0.48 -21.73 -1.44
C LYS A 124 0.38 -21.34 -0.23
N PRO A 125 1.47 -22.06 0.09
CA PRO A 125 2.25 -21.83 1.32
C PRO A 125 2.82 -20.41 1.44
N ASN A 126 3.17 -19.78 0.31
CA ASN A 126 3.75 -18.44 0.28
C ASN A 126 2.73 -17.34 -0.08
N GLU A 127 1.42 -17.64 -0.05
CA GLU A 127 0.38 -16.64 -0.35
C GLU A 127 0.47 -15.41 0.57
N VAL A 128 0.18 -14.24 0.01
CA VAL A 128 0.14 -12.96 0.72
C VAL A 128 -1.20 -12.30 0.45
N LYS A 129 -2.00 -12.09 1.49
CA LYS A 129 -3.31 -11.45 1.38
C LYS A 129 -3.24 -10.02 1.88
N ALA A 130 -3.90 -9.11 1.17
CA ALA A 130 -4.16 -7.77 1.67
C ALA A 130 -5.40 -7.80 2.60
N ASP A 131 -5.27 -7.34 3.84
CA ASP A 131 -6.40 -7.10 4.75
C ASP A 131 -6.85 -5.65 4.61
N ARG A 132 -7.93 -5.42 3.91
CA ARG A 132 -8.45 -4.08 3.61
C ARG A 132 -9.03 -3.37 4.83
N LEU A 133 -9.36 -4.11 5.89
CA LEU A 133 -9.89 -3.53 7.13
C LEU A 133 -8.76 -2.95 7.98
N THR A 134 -7.72 -3.74 8.26
CA THR A 134 -6.60 -3.32 9.11
C THR A 134 -5.54 -2.54 8.33
N GLY A 135 -5.53 -2.68 7.00
CA GLY A 135 -4.52 -2.12 6.11
C GLY A 135 -3.21 -2.89 6.09
N GLY A 136 -3.10 -4.00 6.86
CA GLY A 136 -1.93 -4.87 6.88
C GLY A 136 -1.97 -5.96 5.82
N LEU A 137 -0.97 -6.83 5.88
CA LEU A 137 -0.91 -8.05 5.10
C LEU A 137 -1.10 -9.28 5.99
N ILE A 138 -1.51 -10.39 5.38
CA ILE A 138 -1.45 -11.72 5.99
C ILE A 138 -0.38 -12.52 5.25
N VAL A 139 0.71 -12.83 5.94
CA VAL A 139 1.85 -13.57 5.44
C VAL A 139 2.04 -14.81 6.31
N ASN A 140 2.18 -15.99 5.71
CA ASN A 140 2.26 -17.24 6.48
C ASN A 140 1.11 -17.38 7.50
N ARG A 141 -0.09 -16.96 7.15
CA ARG A 141 -1.32 -16.93 7.99
C ARG A 141 -1.20 -16.01 9.22
N LYS A 142 -0.27 -15.10 9.26
CA LYS A 142 -0.07 -14.15 10.37
C LYS A 142 -0.16 -12.72 9.88
N PRO A 143 -0.72 -11.80 10.66
CA PRO A 143 -0.66 -10.38 10.36
C PRO A 143 0.78 -9.90 10.20
N PHE A 144 1.04 -9.06 9.21
CA PHE A 144 2.37 -8.61 8.83
C PHE A 144 2.37 -7.13 8.44
N ILE A 145 3.33 -6.37 8.98
CA ILE A 145 3.64 -5.00 8.59
C ILE A 145 5.03 -5.02 7.94
N PRO A 146 5.17 -4.73 6.64
CA PRO A 146 6.48 -4.58 6.03
C PRO A 146 7.20 -3.33 6.55
N PHE A 147 8.47 -3.48 6.87
CA PHE A 147 9.32 -2.41 7.34
C PHE A 147 10.75 -2.62 6.83
N GLY A 148 11.22 -1.71 5.96
CA GLY A 148 12.52 -1.89 5.32
C GLY A 148 12.94 -0.73 4.43
N PHE A 149 13.82 -1.03 3.49
CA PHE A 149 14.44 -0.09 2.57
C PHE A 149 14.30 -0.51 1.11
N TYR A 150 14.24 0.48 0.24
CA TYR A 150 14.69 0.32 -1.15
C TYR A 150 16.21 0.20 -1.19
N CYS A 151 16.72 -0.63 -2.09
CA CYS A 151 18.14 -0.76 -2.39
C CYS A 151 18.34 -0.85 -3.91
N TYR A 152 19.59 -0.87 -4.36
CA TYR A 152 19.90 -1.02 -5.79
C TYR A 152 20.50 -2.38 -6.09
N SER A 153 20.25 -2.87 -7.30
CA SER A 153 20.94 -4.04 -7.86
C SER A 153 22.28 -3.63 -8.51
N PRO A 154 23.33 -4.47 -8.43
CA PRO A 154 23.34 -5.76 -7.75
C PRO A 154 23.20 -5.60 -6.24
N VAL A 155 22.37 -6.44 -5.62
CA VAL A 155 22.20 -6.42 -4.16
C VAL A 155 23.50 -6.93 -3.53
N ASP A 156 24.03 -6.14 -2.59
CA ASP A 156 25.21 -6.59 -1.81
C ASP A 156 24.86 -7.91 -1.10
N PRO A 157 25.71 -8.96 -1.24
CA PRO A 157 25.43 -10.26 -0.65
C PRO A 157 25.19 -10.26 0.86
N PHE A 158 25.73 -9.28 1.58
CA PHE A 158 25.57 -9.13 3.03
C PHE A 158 24.40 -8.20 3.42
N LEU A 159 23.79 -7.49 2.46
CA LEU A 159 22.71 -6.56 2.77
C LEU A 159 21.53 -7.21 3.50
N PRO A 160 21.02 -8.39 3.10
CA PRO A 160 19.93 -9.03 3.83
C PRO A 160 20.27 -9.30 5.30
N GLU A 161 21.49 -9.74 5.62
CA GLU A 161 21.95 -9.94 7.00
C GLU A 161 22.03 -8.62 7.77
N GLU A 162 22.59 -7.59 7.15
CA GLU A 162 22.71 -6.27 7.78
C GLU A 162 21.32 -5.70 8.11
N GLU A 163 20.35 -5.88 7.21
CA GLU A 163 19.00 -5.38 7.41
C GLU A 163 18.24 -6.19 8.49
N VAL A 164 18.29 -7.53 8.45
CA VAL A 164 17.56 -8.37 9.41
C VAL A 164 18.05 -8.19 10.84
N VAL A 165 19.36 -8.03 11.06
CA VAL A 165 19.92 -7.80 12.42
C VAL A 165 19.53 -6.43 12.99
N LYS A 166 19.07 -5.51 12.16
CA LYS A 166 18.50 -4.21 12.56
C LYS A 166 17.01 -4.24 12.84
N GLY A 167 16.36 -5.37 12.57
CA GLY A 167 14.92 -5.53 12.76
C GLY A 167 14.08 -5.29 11.51
N PHE A 168 14.70 -5.02 10.36
CA PHE A 168 13.98 -4.93 9.09
C PHE A 168 13.53 -6.31 8.61
N ASN A 169 12.37 -6.36 7.98
CA ASN A 169 11.77 -7.61 7.51
C ASN A 169 11.51 -7.62 5.99
N THR A 170 11.86 -6.53 5.30
CA THR A 170 11.59 -6.37 3.88
C THR A 170 12.69 -5.55 3.20
N ILE A 171 13.08 -5.96 1.98
CA ILE A 171 13.89 -5.16 1.05
C ILE A 171 13.16 -5.01 -0.28
N SER A 172 13.54 -3.99 -1.07
CA SER A 172 13.03 -3.78 -2.43
C SER A 172 14.15 -3.31 -3.36
N PRO A 173 14.76 -4.21 -4.12
CA PRO A 173 15.84 -3.86 -5.03
C PRO A 173 15.32 -3.17 -6.30
N TYR A 174 15.84 -1.98 -6.62
CA TYR A 174 15.72 -1.41 -7.97
C TYR A 174 16.62 -2.18 -8.92
N GLN A 175 16.04 -2.87 -9.88
CA GLN A 175 16.73 -3.81 -10.75
C GLN A 175 16.20 -3.77 -12.19
N LYS A 176 17.05 -4.19 -13.12
CA LYS A 176 16.63 -4.50 -14.49
C LYS A 176 16.38 -6.00 -14.62
N ILE A 177 15.25 -6.35 -15.23
CA ILE A 177 14.88 -7.74 -15.48
C ILE A 177 15.57 -8.17 -16.78
N LEU A 178 16.77 -8.69 -16.66
CA LEU A 178 17.59 -9.18 -17.77
C LEU A 178 17.90 -10.66 -17.56
N PRO A 179 17.90 -11.50 -18.63
CA PRO A 179 18.20 -12.92 -18.50
C PRO A 179 19.56 -13.21 -17.86
N GLU A 180 20.58 -12.43 -18.21
CA GLU A 180 21.95 -12.59 -17.68
C GLU A 180 22.10 -12.32 -16.19
N THR A 181 21.23 -11.50 -15.60
CA THR A 181 21.22 -11.18 -14.15
C THR A 181 20.24 -12.02 -13.35
N PHE A 182 19.60 -13.02 -13.94
CA PHE A 182 18.64 -13.88 -13.26
C PHE A 182 19.21 -14.57 -12.02
N HIS A 183 20.45 -15.07 -12.12
CA HIS A 183 21.13 -15.74 -10.99
C HIS A 183 21.37 -14.81 -9.79
N GLU A 184 21.64 -13.52 -10.02
CA GLU A 184 21.81 -12.52 -8.96
C GLU A 184 20.48 -12.29 -8.24
N ARG A 185 19.37 -12.18 -9.00
CA ARG A 185 18.02 -12.02 -8.43
C ARG A 185 17.63 -13.24 -7.61
N LYS A 186 17.90 -14.44 -8.13
CA LYS A 186 17.66 -15.68 -7.39
C LYS A 186 18.49 -15.76 -6.10
N ALA A 187 19.75 -15.37 -6.15
CA ALA A 187 20.65 -15.43 -5.00
C ALA A 187 20.16 -14.57 -3.82
N TYR A 188 19.82 -13.30 -4.04
CA TYR A 188 19.28 -12.48 -2.94
C TYR A 188 17.89 -12.92 -2.47
N MET A 189 17.05 -13.44 -3.38
CA MET A 189 15.75 -13.99 -3.01
C MET A 189 15.91 -15.21 -2.10
N ASP A 190 16.79 -16.17 -2.48
CA ASP A 190 17.10 -17.33 -1.66
C ASP A 190 17.64 -16.90 -0.28
N ARG A 191 18.55 -15.92 -0.25
CA ARG A 191 19.13 -15.42 0.99
C ARG A 191 18.09 -14.75 1.89
N CYS A 192 17.21 -13.94 1.33
CA CYS A 192 16.09 -13.37 2.09
C CYS A 192 15.19 -14.46 2.67
N ALA A 193 14.90 -15.52 1.91
CA ALA A 193 14.07 -16.63 2.39
C ALA A 193 14.74 -17.36 3.57
N GLU A 194 16.05 -17.64 3.51
CA GLU A 194 16.82 -18.25 4.60
C GLU A 194 16.77 -17.43 5.90
N LEU A 195 16.80 -16.10 5.77
CA LEU A 195 16.75 -15.15 6.89
C LEU A 195 15.33 -14.84 7.37
N GLY A 196 14.29 -15.37 6.71
CA GLY A 196 12.91 -15.05 7.02
C GLY A 196 12.46 -13.66 6.58
N MET A 197 13.26 -12.98 5.78
CA MET A 197 12.92 -11.69 5.18
C MET A 197 12.00 -11.84 3.96
N LYS A 198 11.28 -10.77 3.64
CA LYS A 198 10.45 -10.68 2.45
C LYS A 198 11.03 -9.69 1.44
N VAL A 199 10.66 -9.88 0.18
CA VAL A 199 11.09 -9.02 -0.92
C VAL A 199 9.87 -8.39 -1.57
N HIS A 200 9.82 -7.07 -1.56
CA HIS A 200 8.94 -6.27 -2.41
C HIS A 200 9.60 -6.17 -3.78
N TYR A 201 9.17 -7.06 -4.69
CA TYR A 201 9.90 -7.40 -5.90
C TYR A 201 9.62 -6.40 -7.03
N ASN A 202 10.66 -5.67 -7.42
CA ASN A 202 10.59 -4.63 -8.45
C ASN A 202 10.68 -5.24 -9.86
N ILE A 203 9.68 -4.94 -10.68
CA ILE A 203 9.61 -5.32 -12.10
C ILE A 203 9.39 -4.13 -13.03
N LEU A 204 9.73 -2.91 -12.58
CA LEU A 204 9.53 -1.66 -13.32
C LEU A 204 10.08 -1.70 -14.75
N SER A 205 11.22 -2.36 -14.94
CA SER A 205 11.93 -2.39 -16.23
C SER A 205 11.18 -3.16 -17.34
N VAL A 206 10.21 -4.01 -16.96
CA VAL A 206 9.38 -4.77 -17.91
C VAL A 206 7.90 -4.42 -17.83
N SER A 207 7.45 -3.76 -16.77
CA SER A 207 6.06 -3.30 -16.63
C SER A 207 5.79 -1.96 -17.33
N GLY A 208 6.85 -1.17 -17.61
CA GLY A 208 6.69 0.18 -18.17
C GLY A 208 6.12 1.22 -17.20
N GLY A 209 6.20 0.95 -15.91
CA GLY A 209 5.57 1.75 -14.85
C GLY A 209 6.33 3.01 -14.40
N GLY A 210 7.38 3.43 -15.12
CA GLY A 210 8.22 4.57 -14.73
C GLY A 210 9.24 4.24 -13.65
N GLY A 211 9.94 5.28 -13.15
CA GLY A 211 10.91 5.16 -12.07
C GLY A 211 12.36 4.90 -12.49
N VAL A 212 13.23 4.84 -11.50
CA VAL A 212 14.66 4.58 -11.69
C VAL A 212 14.89 3.16 -12.18
N ASN A 213 15.81 2.99 -13.16
CA ASN A 213 16.09 1.70 -13.80
C ASN A 213 14.88 1.04 -14.49
N SER A 214 13.84 1.82 -14.82
CA SER A 214 12.62 1.31 -15.46
C SER A 214 12.75 1.08 -16.97
N VAL A 215 13.85 1.47 -17.60
CA VAL A 215 14.04 1.37 -19.03
C VAL A 215 15.13 0.34 -19.36
N ILE A 216 14.75 -0.65 -20.19
CA ILE A 216 15.69 -1.50 -20.90
C ILE A 216 15.61 -1.08 -22.38
N GLU A 217 16.71 -0.54 -22.89
CA GLU A 217 16.79 -0.09 -24.29
C GLU A 217 16.78 -1.29 -25.25
N GLY A 218 16.19 -1.11 -26.43
CA GLY A 218 16.22 -2.09 -27.51
C GLY A 218 15.20 -3.21 -27.42
N LEU A 219 14.41 -3.34 -26.35
CA LEU A 219 13.36 -4.33 -26.24
C LEU A 219 12.04 -3.86 -26.85
N THR A 220 11.43 -4.71 -27.64
CA THR A 220 10.05 -4.54 -28.11
C THR A 220 9.03 -4.72 -26.98
N VAL A 221 7.78 -4.38 -27.25
CA VAL A 221 6.67 -4.58 -26.28
C VAL A 221 6.47 -6.08 -25.99
N GLU A 222 6.57 -6.90 -27.02
CA GLU A 222 6.44 -8.35 -26.94
C GLU A 222 7.55 -8.98 -26.10
N GLU A 223 8.81 -8.60 -26.33
CA GLU A 223 9.95 -9.07 -25.53
C GLU A 223 9.84 -8.66 -24.05
N LYS A 224 9.39 -7.43 -23.78
CA LYS A 224 9.11 -7.00 -22.39
C LYS A 224 8.03 -7.85 -21.73
N LYS A 225 6.98 -8.18 -22.48
CA LYS A 225 5.91 -9.05 -21.99
C LYS A 225 6.41 -10.46 -21.69
N GLU A 226 7.21 -11.03 -22.58
CA GLU A 226 7.82 -12.36 -22.37
C GLU A 226 8.72 -12.38 -21.13
N LEU A 227 9.55 -11.36 -20.94
CA LEU A 227 10.39 -11.21 -19.75
C LEU A 227 9.55 -11.04 -18.46
N LEU A 228 8.48 -10.24 -18.53
CA LEU A 228 7.55 -10.06 -17.43
C LEU A 228 6.93 -11.40 -17.00
N GLU A 229 6.37 -12.14 -17.97
CA GLU A 229 5.75 -13.44 -17.71
C GLU A 229 6.74 -14.46 -17.17
N PHE A 230 7.96 -14.51 -17.74
CA PHE A 230 9.03 -15.39 -17.29
C PHE A 230 9.40 -15.10 -15.83
N GLU A 231 9.58 -13.82 -15.49
CA GLU A 231 9.98 -13.40 -14.15
C GLU A 231 8.93 -13.74 -13.11
N ILE A 232 7.64 -13.47 -13.42
CA ILE A 232 6.53 -13.80 -12.51
C ILE A 232 6.44 -15.32 -12.31
N LYS A 233 6.50 -16.11 -13.39
CA LYS A 233 6.48 -17.59 -13.31
C LYS A 233 7.64 -18.15 -12.49
N SER A 234 8.80 -17.49 -12.56
CA SER A 234 10.02 -17.93 -11.84
C SER A 234 9.96 -17.68 -10.34
N PHE A 235 9.32 -16.59 -9.91
CA PHE A 235 9.33 -16.18 -8.50
C PHE A 235 8.00 -16.25 -7.78
N ARG A 236 6.87 -16.49 -8.44
CA ARG A 236 5.55 -16.60 -7.79
C ARG A 236 5.45 -17.67 -6.71
N ASP A 237 6.31 -18.68 -6.76
CA ASP A 237 6.37 -19.77 -5.78
C ASP A 237 7.48 -19.57 -4.74
N HIS A 238 8.22 -18.46 -4.84
CA HIS A 238 9.38 -18.20 -3.99
C HIS A 238 8.95 -17.73 -2.58
N PRO A 239 9.47 -18.36 -1.49
CA PRO A 239 9.02 -18.04 -0.12
C PRO A 239 9.32 -16.61 0.33
N ALA A 240 10.30 -15.92 -0.25
CA ALA A 240 10.61 -14.54 0.07
C ALA A 240 9.70 -13.52 -0.65
N LEU A 241 8.94 -13.91 -1.69
CA LEU A 241 8.10 -12.96 -2.41
C LEU A 241 7.02 -12.38 -1.48
N LEU A 242 6.91 -11.05 -1.45
CA LEU A 242 5.89 -10.31 -0.71
C LEU A 242 4.84 -9.70 -1.63
N ALA A 243 5.30 -8.95 -2.61
CA ALA A 243 4.44 -8.19 -3.53
C ALA A 243 5.22 -7.86 -4.80
N TRP A 244 4.49 -7.62 -5.90
CA TRP A 244 5.02 -7.12 -7.16
C TRP A 244 4.98 -5.60 -7.22
N TYR A 245 6.10 -4.95 -7.46
CA TYR A 245 6.20 -3.50 -7.62
C TYR A 245 6.27 -3.15 -9.10
N ILE A 246 5.20 -2.56 -9.65
CA ILE A 246 5.00 -2.40 -11.09
C ILE A 246 5.13 -0.97 -11.59
N ALA A 247 4.97 0.04 -10.73
CA ALA A 247 5.05 1.43 -11.15
C ALA A 247 5.57 2.35 -10.05
N ASP A 248 6.48 3.22 -10.43
CA ASP A 248 7.10 4.25 -9.59
C ASP A 248 6.75 5.61 -10.15
N GLU A 249 5.97 6.39 -9.39
CA GLU A 249 5.47 7.71 -9.75
C GLU A 249 4.77 7.81 -11.13
N PRO A 250 3.89 6.84 -11.51
CA PRO A 250 3.29 6.83 -12.83
C PRO A 250 2.49 8.11 -13.12
N ASN A 251 1.95 8.74 -12.10
CA ASN A 251 1.25 10.02 -12.21
C ASN A 251 2.19 11.18 -12.58
N GLY A 252 3.46 11.15 -12.15
CA GLY A 252 4.49 12.12 -12.51
C GLY A 252 5.02 11.91 -13.92
N TYR A 253 5.15 10.67 -14.36
CA TYR A 253 5.59 10.31 -15.70
C TYR A 253 4.47 10.30 -16.75
N GLY A 254 3.21 10.58 -16.35
CA GLY A 254 2.06 10.62 -17.27
C GLY A 254 1.69 9.26 -17.84
N ILE A 255 1.96 8.16 -17.11
CA ILE A 255 1.63 6.80 -17.56
C ILE A 255 0.13 6.56 -17.36
N PRO A 256 -0.61 6.20 -18.44
CA PRO A 256 -2.05 6.01 -18.34
C PRO A 256 -2.43 4.84 -17.41
N PRO A 257 -3.47 4.99 -16.56
CA PRO A 257 -3.98 3.91 -15.72
C PRO A 257 -4.29 2.62 -16.48
N ASP A 258 -4.93 2.72 -17.66
CA ASP A 258 -5.33 1.57 -18.47
C ASP A 258 -4.14 0.72 -18.92
N SER A 259 -2.96 1.32 -19.11
CA SER A 259 -1.76 0.56 -19.47
C SER A 259 -1.26 -0.29 -18.31
N LEU A 260 -1.33 0.24 -17.09
CA LEU A 260 -0.94 -0.48 -15.88
C LEU A 260 -2.01 -1.50 -15.44
N GLU A 261 -3.29 -1.25 -15.73
CA GLU A 261 -4.37 -2.23 -15.52
C GLU A 261 -4.16 -3.50 -16.37
N LYS A 262 -3.68 -3.37 -17.61
CA LYS A 262 -3.30 -4.53 -18.45
C LYS A 262 -2.15 -5.32 -17.85
N ILE A 263 -1.12 -4.65 -17.33
CA ILE A 263 0.01 -5.29 -16.63
C ILE A 263 -0.48 -6.00 -15.36
N TYR A 264 -1.30 -5.32 -14.56
CA TYR A 264 -1.94 -5.90 -13.36
C TYR A 264 -2.71 -7.18 -13.71
N THR A 265 -3.55 -7.14 -14.75
CA THR A 265 -4.32 -8.29 -15.21
C THR A 265 -3.40 -9.45 -15.61
N THR A 266 -2.35 -9.19 -16.40
CA THR A 266 -1.36 -10.22 -16.77
C THR A 266 -0.70 -10.85 -15.53
N ILE A 267 -0.34 -10.03 -14.54
CA ILE A 267 0.23 -10.54 -13.29
C ILE A 267 -0.77 -11.42 -12.55
N LYS A 268 -2.02 -10.94 -12.38
CA LYS A 268 -3.04 -11.69 -11.62
C LYS A 268 -3.51 -12.98 -12.31
N GLU A 269 -3.41 -13.07 -13.62
CA GLU A 269 -3.62 -14.32 -14.37
C GLU A 269 -2.55 -15.37 -14.08
N ILE A 270 -1.29 -14.95 -13.85
CA ILE A 270 -0.15 -15.84 -13.58
C ILE A 270 0.02 -16.09 -12.09
N ASP A 271 -0.13 -15.04 -11.29
CA ASP A 271 0.07 -15.03 -9.83
C ASP A 271 -1.05 -14.26 -9.10
N PRO A 272 -2.21 -14.87 -8.87
CA PRO A 272 -3.28 -14.25 -8.11
C PRO A 272 -3.02 -14.18 -6.59
N TRP A 273 -1.95 -14.82 -6.09
CA TRP A 273 -1.67 -14.96 -4.65
C TRP A 273 -0.84 -13.82 -4.04
N HIS A 274 -0.15 -13.03 -4.86
CA HIS A 274 0.65 -11.92 -4.36
C HIS A 274 0.07 -10.57 -4.77
N PRO A 275 0.08 -9.57 -3.87
CA PRO A 275 -0.43 -8.24 -4.18
C PRO A 275 0.50 -7.48 -5.15
N VAL A 276 -0.10 -6.53 -5.85
CA VAL A 276 0.58 -5.60 -6.76
C VAL A 276 0.57 -4.21 -6.13
N SER A 277 1.67 -3.49 -6.21
CA SER A 277 1.85 -2.17 -5.62
C SER A 277 2.34 -1.13 -6.60
N MET A 278 2.05 0.14 -6.29
CA MET A 278 2.54 1.32 -6.99
C MET A 278 2.87 2.44 -6.00
N VAL A 279 3.95 3.18 -6.26
CA VAL A 279 4.30 4.41 -5.53
C VAL A 279 3.81 5.62 -6.30
N PHE A 280 3.31 6.63 -5.59
CA PHE A 280 2.81 7.87 -6.16
C PHE A 280 3.48 9.08 -5.55
N MET A 281 3.89 10.03 -6.42
CA MET A 281 4.31 11.37 -6.03
C MET A 281 3.11 12.34 -5.97
N ALA A 282 3.36 13.56 -5.54
CA ALA A 282 2.33 14.62 -5.58
C ALA A 282 1.86 14.93 -7.03
N PRO A 283 0.56 15.11 -7.26
CA PRO A 283 -0.55 15.10 -6.31
C PRO A 283 -0.99 13.67 -5.92
N PHE A 284 -0.76 13.29 -4.66
CA PHE A 284 -0.90 11.90 -4.19
C PHE A 284 -2.29 11.29 -4.39
N LEU A 285 -3.36 12.09 -4.33
CA LEU A 285 -4.75 11.61 -4.54
C LEU A 285 -5.04 11.22 -5.99
N SER A 286 -4.14 11.51 -6.94
CA SER A 286 -4.24 10.97 -8.31
C SER A 286 -4.17 9.45 -8.35
N SER A 287 -3.60 8.82 -7.31
CA SER A 287 -3.54 7.36 -7.13
C SER A 287 -4.91 6.67 -7.21
N ARG A 288 -6.01 7.37 -6.88
CA ARG A 288 -7.37 6.85 -7.04
C ARG A 288 -7.72 6.45 -8.47
N ASN A 289 -7.10 7.08 -9.47
CA ASN A 289 -7.33 6.77 -10.88
C ASN A 289 -6.74 5.40 -11.27
N TYR A 290 -5.81 4.86 -10.46
CA TYR A 290 -5.12 3.60 -10.68
C TYR A 290 -5.65 2.45 -9.82
N ILE A 291 -6.81 2.64 -9.15
CA ILE A 291 -7.35 1.69 -8.18
C ILE A 291 -7.58 0.27 -8.74
N ASN A 292 -7.85 0.15 -10.05
CA ASN A 292 -8.03 -1.13 -10.72
C ASN A 292 -6.71 -1.84 -11.09
N ALA A 293 -5.59 -1.14 -10.95
CA ALA A 293 -4.27 -1.63 -11.35
C ALA A 293 -3.36 -1.94 -10.15
N LEU A 294 -3.87 -1.87 -8.91
CA LEU A 294 -3.08 -2.09 -7.70
C LEU A 294 -3.89 -2.74 -6.57
N ASP A 295 -3.18 -3.46 -5.72
CA ASP A 295 -3.68 -3.98 -4.44
C ASP A 295 -3.18 -3.15 -3.25
N ILE A 296 -2.02 -2.49 -3.37
CA ILE A 296 -1.38 -1.69 -2.33
C ILE A 296 -1.03 -0.32 -2.92
N VAL A 297 -1.52 0.75 -2.28
CA VAL A 297 -1.14 2.12 -2.61
C VAL A 297 0.05 2.56 -1.77
N MET A 298 1.05 3.17 -2.40
CA MET A 298 2.22 3.72 -1.73
C MET A 298 2.40 5.19 -2.09
N ALA A 299 3.05 5.96 -1.21
CA ALA A 299 3.37 7.36 -1.46
C ALA A 299 4.70 7.77 -0.84
N ASP A 300 5.42 8.65 -1.51
CA ASP A 300 6.78 9.06 -1.21
C ASP A 300 6.96 10.56 -0.98
N PRO A 301 6.32 11.14 0.03
CA PRO A 301 6.51 12.54 0.38
C PRO A 301 7.89 12.77 0.99
N TYR A 302 8.72 13.60 0.32
CA TYR A 302 10.09 13.93 0.73
C TYR A 302 10.20 15.40 1.16
N PRO A 303 9.89 15.73 2.44
CA PRO A 303 9.81 17.13 2.88
C PRO A 303 11.15 17.79 3.21
N VAL A 304 12.21 17.03 3.48
CA VAL A 304 13.47 17.59 4.01
C VAL A 304 14.40 18.07 2.89
N PRO A 305 14.93 19.29 2.96
CA PRO A 305 14.86 20.26 4.08
C PRO A 305 13.76 21.32 3.97
N ASP A 306 13.11 21.47 2.82
CA ASP A 306 12.44 22.72 2.43
C ASP A 306 10.92 22.72 2.67
N MET A 307 10.33 21.56 3.03
CA MET A 307 8.90 21.42 3.27
C MET A 307 8.62 21.05 4.73
N PRO A 308 7.41 21.34 5.24
CA PRO A 308 7.03 20.94 6.58
C PRO A 308 7.03 19.41 6.75
N ILE A 309 7.61 18.92 7.85
CA ILE A 309 7.67 17.49 8.16
C ILE A 309 6.26 16.84 8.28
N SER A 310 5.24 17.65 8.57
CA SER A 310 3.84 17.23 8.58
C SER A 310 3.28 16.83 7.21
N LEU A 311 4.00 17.07 6.12
CA LEU A 311 3.60 16.63 4.78
C LEU A 311 3.36 15.11 4.76
N VAL A 312 4.24 14.34 5.40
CA VAL A 312 4.11 12.86 5.47
C VAL A 312 2.80 12.46 6.15
N GLY A 313 2.51 13.03 7.32
CA GLY A 313 1.27 12.74 8.04
C GLY A 313 0.01 13.19 7.29
N ASN A 314 0.05 14.35 6.66
CA ASN A 314 -1.08 14.88 5.88
C ASN A 314 -1.35 14.01 4.64
N THR A 315 -0.30 13.56 3.96
CA THR A 315 -0.39 12.62 2.83
C THR A 315 -1.00 11.31 3.29
N ALA A 316 -0.45 10.70 4.34
CA ALA A 316 -0.97 9.45 4.88
C ALA A 316 -2.45 9.56 5.31
N ALA A 317 -2.83 10.64 6.01
CA ALA A 317 -4.21 10.87 6.41
C ALA A 317 -5.18 11.02 5.23
N SER A 318 -4.75 11.67 4.16
CA SER A 318 -5.56 11.87 2.95
C SER A 318 -5.75 10.55 2.19
N LEU A 319 -4.66 9.80 1.99
CA LEU A 319 -4.71 8.50 1.30
C LEU A 319 -5.42 7.44 2.14
N SER A 320 -5.16 7.38 3.44
CA SER A 320 -5.87 6.46 4.34
C SER A 320 -7.39 6.67 4.30
N ARG A 321 -7.86 7.92 4.25
CA ARG A 321 -9.29 8.24 4.12
C ARG A 321 -9.85 7.80 2.77
N GLU A 322 -9.11 8.00 1.68
CA GLU A 322 -9.53 7.62 0.32
C GLU A 322 -9.61 6.10 0.15
N PHE A 323 -8.62 5.38 0.70
CA PHE A 323 -8.45 3.94 0.48
C PHE A 323 -8.90 3.05 1.64
N TYR A 324 -9.43 3.62 2.73
CA TYR A 324 -9.94 2.85 3.87
C TYR A 324 -10.95 1.79 3.44
N GLY A 325 -10.75 0.55 3.87
CA GLY A 325 -11.56 -0.60 3.48
C GLY A 325 -11.45 -1.02 2.00
N LYS A 326 -10.56 -0.43 1.23
CA LYS A 326 -10.36 -0.69 -0.20
C LYS A 326 -8.97 -1.24 -0.51
N ARG A 327 -7.92 -0.54 -0.04
CA ARG A 327 -6.51 -0.87 -0.31
C ARG A 327 -5.63 -0.55 0.92
N PRO A 328 -4.66 -1.40 1.28
CA PRO A 328 -3.57 -1.06 2.19
C PRO A 328 -2.79 0.16 1.72
N LEU A 329 -2.33 0.95 2.70
CA LEU A 329 -1.47 2.10 2.49
C LEU A 329 -0.07 1.83 3.06
N TRP A 330 0.96 1.97 2.22
CA TRP A 330 2.35 2.04 2.67
C TRP A 330 2.92 3.43 2.40
N MET A 331 3.89 3.83 3.21
CA MET A 331 4.59 5.09 3.01
C MET A 331 6.07 4.84 2.75
N VAL A 332 6.63 5.71 1.92
CA VAL A 332 8.05 5.72 1.55
C VAL A 332 8.70 6.98 2.13
N PRO A 333 9.07 6.98 3.41
CA PRO A 333 9.70 8.16 4.01
C PRO A 333 11.09 8.40 3.45
N GLN A 334 11.48 9.68 3.42
CA GLN A 334 12.82 10.11 3.02
C GLN A 334 13.87 9.65 4.03
N ALA A 335 14.93 8.97 3.55
CA ALA A 335 16.11 8.62 4.33
C ALA A 335 17.41 8.95 3.56
N PHE A 336 17.36 9.93 2.70
CA PHE A 336 18.46 10.36 1.84
C PHE A 336 18.58 11.88 1.80
N GLY A 337 19.71 12.36 1.29
CA GLY A 337 19.99 13.76 1.02
C GLY A 337 21.30 13.93 0.25
N GLY A 338 21.64 15.17 -0.11
CA GLY A 338 22.85 15.48 -0.87
C GLY A 338 22.66 15.48 -2.39
N GLY A 339 21.41 15.36 -2.86
CA GLY A 339 21.03 15.56 -4.26
C GLY A 339 20.57 16.98 -4.56
N GLU A 340 20.09 17.22 -5.78
CA GLU A 340 19.76 18.56 -6.32
C GLU A 340 18.74 19.32 -5.47
N LEU A 341 17.65 18.69 -5.08
CA LEU A 341 16.55 19.28 -4.30
C LEU A 341 16.67 18.97 -2.80
N TRP A 342 17.25 17.85 -2.43
CA TRP A 342 17.34 17.37 -1.06
C TRP A 342 18.77 17.51 -0.53
N LYS A 343 19.13 18.75 -0.15
CA LYS A 343 20.50 19.17 0.21
C LYS A 343 21.06 18.44 1.44
N ARG A 344 20.24 17.91 2.31
CA ARG A 344 20.63 17.14 3.48
C ARG A 344 19.71 15.95 3.75
N GLU A 345 20.23 15.00 4.48
CA GLU A 345 19.43 13.93 5.06
C GLU A 345 18.51 14.43 6.19
N PRO A 346 17.39 13.73 6.46
CA PRO A 346 16.63 13.95 7.67
C PRO A 346 17.46 13.71 8.94
N THR A 347 17.21 14.51 9.98
CA THR A 347 17.70 14.23 11.33
C THR A 347 16.99 13.02 11.92
N LEU A 348 17.50 12.48 13.04
CA LEU A 348 16.87 11.34 13.74
C LEU A 348 15.43 11.66 14.16
N GLN A 349 15.21 12.89 14.64
CA GLN A 349 13.89 13.37 15.04
C GLN A 349 12.94 13.49 13.85
N GLU A 350 13.43 13.96 12.69
CA GLU A 350 12.63 14.03 11.47
C GLU A 350 12.29 12.64 10.94
N LEU A 351 13.25 11.69 10.91
CA LEU A 351 12.99 10.30 10.53
C LEU A 351 11.90 9.68 11.42
N ARG A 352 12.04 9.82 12.75
CA ARG A 352 11.07 9.30 13.71
C ARG A 352 9.71 9.98 13.55
N SER A 353 9.69 11.30 13.40
CA SER A 353 8.45 12.06 13.20
C SER A 353 7.73 11.65 11.91
N MET A 354 8.43 11.53 10.78
CA MET A 354 7.85 11.07 9.51
C MET A 354 7.24 9.66 9.65
N THR A 355 8.00 8.74 10.21
CA THR A 355 7.57 7.34 10.38
C THR A 355 6.32 7.23 11.24
N TYR A 356 6.33 7.84 12.44
CA TYR A 356 5.18 7.76 13.32
C TYR A 356 3.99 8.57 12.85
N GLN A 357 4.19 9.68 12.13
CA GLN A 357 3.09 10.37 11.46
C GLN A 357 2.43 9.48 10.39
N ALA A 358 3.22 8.72 9.62
CA ALA A 358 2.69 7.76 8.66
C ALA A 358 1.84 6.68 9.36
N ILE A 359 2.36 6.03 10.39
CA ILE A 359 1.70 4.94 11.14
C ILE A 359 0.41 5.44 11.83
N ILE A 360 0.48 6.58 12.54
CA ILE A 360 -0.67 7.18 13.25
C ILE A 360 -1.81 7.50 12.28
N ASN A 361 -1.48 7.89 11.05
CA ASN A 361 -2.45 8.22 10.02
C ASN A 361 -2.83 7.05 9.11
N GLY A 362 -2.54 5.81 9.51
CA GLY A 362 -3.10 4.62 8.88
C GLY A 362 -2.18 3.85 7.94
N ALA A 363 -0.93 4.27 7.75
CA ALA A 363 0.03 3.45 7.02
C ALA A 363 0.30 2.13 7.76
N ARG A 364 0.39 1.03 7.04
CA ARG A 364 0.68 -0.32 7.53
C ARG A 364 1.82 -0.98 6.76
N GLY A 365 2.69 -0.16 6.19
CA GLY A 365 3.97 -0.52 5.61
C GLY A 365 4.85 0.71 5.55
N ILE A 366 6.13 0.54 5.84
CA ILE A 366 7.17 1.58 5.78
C ILE A 366 8.32 1.03 4.95
N GLN A 367 8.66 1.75 3.90
CA GLN A 367 9.77 1.38 3.04
C GLN A 367 10.59 2.63 2.71
N TYR A 368 11.68 2.85 3.42
CA TYR A 368 12.48 4.06 3.23
C TYR A 368 13.16 4.11 1.88
N PHE A 369 13.17 5.26 1.26
CA PHE A 369 14.06 5.56 0.17
C PHE A 369 15.30 6.29 0.75
N VAL A 370 16.51 5.77 0.70
CA VAL A 370 16.98 4.53 0.08
C VAL A 370 18.17 3.96 0.86
N ARG A 371 18.35 2.64 0.84
CA ARG A 371 19.57 1.97 1.27
C ARG A 371 20.41 1.64 0.03
N GLN A 372 21.46 2.39 -0.19
CA GLN A 372 22.38 2.18 -1.28
C GLN A 372 23.62 1.44 -0.74
N GLY A 373 24.10 0.43 -1.48
CA GLY A 373 25.23 -0.41 -1.09
C GLY A 373 26.43 0.39 -0.57
N LEU A 374 27.25 -0.19 0.30
CA LEU A 374 28.40 0.41 0.96
C LEU A 374 28.15 1.79 1.58
N ASN A 375 26.99 1.98 2.21
CA ASN A 375 26.68 3.13 3.08
C ASN A 375 26.61 4.50 2.41
N ILE A 376 26.16 4.57 1.18
CA ILE A 376 25.93 5.88 0.57
C ILE A 376 24.72 6.56 1.21
N PHE A 377 23.62 5.82 1.47
CA PHE A 377 22.43 6.36 2.15
C PHE A 377 21.79 5.31 3.06
N PRO A 378 21.29 5.66 4.23
CA PRO A 378 21.62 6.92 4.92
C PRO A 378 23.13 7.00 5.16
N LYS A 379 23.75 8.17 4.92
CA LYS A 379 25.20 8.38 5.14
C LYS A 379 25.58 8.23 6.61
N SER A 380 24.64 8.46 7.49
CA SER A 380 24.81 8.34 8.94
C SER A 380 24.43 6.95 9.41
N THR A 381 25.39 6.21 9.96
CA THR A 381 25.13 4.95 10.69
C THR A 381 24.13 5.14 11.82
N VAL A 382 24.11 6.32 12.44
CA VAL A 382 23.18 6.67 13.50
C VAL A 382 21.74 6.76 12.97
N ALA A 383 21.53 7.36 11.79
CA ALA A 383 20.24 7.43 11.14
C ALA A 383 19.70 6.05 10.76
N TRP A 384 20.54 5.20 10.19
CA TRP A 384 20.19 3.81 9.87
C TRP A 384 19.83 3.01 11.13
N ASN A 385 20.62 3.17 12.20
CA ASN A 385 20.32 2.55 13.50
C ASN A 385 18.98 3.03 14.08
N GLU A 386 18.63 4.32 13.91
CA GLU A 386 17.33 4.83 14.37
C GLU A 386 16.16 4.23 13.58
N CYS A 387 16.30 4.07 12.26
CA CYS A 387 15.33 3.36 11.45
C CYS A 387 15.17 1.89 11.94
N GLY A 388 16.26 1.22 12.29
CA GLY A 388 16.22 -0.13 12.86
C GLY A 388 15.53 -0.19 14.22
N ARG A 389 15.77 0.79 15.11
CA ARG A 389 15.02 0.88 16.39
C ARG A 389 13.52 1.01 16.13
N MET A 390 13.12 1.85 15.19
CA MET A 390 11.71 1.99 14.84
C MET A 390 11.14 0.71 14.22
N ALA A 391 11.92 -0.05 13.45
CA ALA A 391 11.50 -1.36 12.93
C ALA A 391 11.14 -2.32 14.07
N VAL A 392 11.98 -2.40 15.10
CA VAL A 392 11.72 -3.21 16.32
C VAL A 392 10.49 -2.71 17.06
N GLU A 393 10.41 -1.40 17.33
CA GLU A 393 9.25 -0.78 18.01
C GLU A 393 7.94 -1.07 17.28
N ILE A 394 7.91 -0.90 15.96
CA ILE A 394 6.71 -1.17 15.13
C ILE A 394 6.38 -2.67 15.12
N SER A 395 7.37 -3.54 15.10
CA SER A 395 7.16 -4.99 15.24
C SER A 395 6.49 -5.33 16.57
N GLU A 396 6.93 -4.74 17.68
CA GLU A 396 6.36 -4.96 19.02
C GLU A 396 4.91 -4.49 19.12
N ILE A 397 4.57 -3.35 18.55
CA ILE A 397 3.21 -2.79 18.60
C ILE A 397 2.32 -3.24 17.44
N SER A 398 2.84 -4.02 16.50
CA SER A 398 2.08 -4.50 15.33
C SER A 398 0.77 -5.24 15.67
N PRO A 399 0.66 -6.00 16.79
CA PRO A 399 -0.61 -6.61 17.18
C PRO A 399 -1.73 -5.60 17.42
N TRP A 400 -1.42 -4.41 17.95
CA TRP A 400 -2.39 -3.33 18.11
C TRP A 400 -2.69 -2.63 16.78
N LEU A 401 -1.65 -2.36 15.99
CA LEU A 401 -1.80 -1.67 14.70
C LEU A 401 -2.64 -2.47 13.70
N LEU A 402 -2.62 -3.79 13.79
CA LEU A 402 -3.37 -4.73 12.95
C LEU A 402 -4.59 -5.32 13.65
N SER A 403 -4.96 -4.81 14.83
CA SER A 403 -6.18 -5.21 15.53
C SER A 403 -7.42 -4.66 14.83
N ASP A 404 -8.46 -5.46 14.80
CA ASP A 404 -9.80 -5.09 14.32
C ASP A 404 -10.80 -4.90 15.47
N GLU A 405 -10.30 -4.83 16.71
CA GLU A 405 -11.11 -4.52 17.89
C GLU A 405 -11.54 -3.05 17.88
N ASN A 406 -12.77 -2.79 18.32
CA ASN A 406 -13.26 -1.42 18.47
C ASN A 406 -12.44 -0.68 19.54
N THR A 407 -11.81 0.42 19.14
CA THR A 407 -10.96 1.21 20.02
C THR A 407 -11.69 2.44 20.57
N ILE A 408 -11.18 2.96 21.70
CA ILE A 408 -11.63 4.23 22.27
C ILE A 408 -10.88 5.36 21.54
N PRO A 409 -11.56 6.27 20.83
CA PRO A 409 -10.90 7.37 20.15
C PRO A 409 -10.20 8.30 21.14
N VAL A 410 -8.92 8.55 20.94
CA VAL A 410 -8.12 9.53 21.69
C VAL A 410 -7.92 10.77 20.83
N ARG A 411 -7.99 11.93 21.43
CA ARG A 411 -7.77 13.23 20.76
C ARG A 411 -6.76 14.05 21.55
N SER A 412 -5.92 14.79 20.85
CA SER A 412 -5.05 15.80 21.45
C SER A 412 -5.75 17.17 21.45
N ALA A 413 -5.55 17.96 22.51
CA ALA A 413 -5.96 19.36 22.54
C ALA A 413 -5.12 20.23 21.59
N SER A 414 -3.90 19.79 21.23
CA SER A 414 -3.03 20.50 20.30
C SER A 414 -3.12 19.95 18.88
N SER A 415 -3.41 20.81 17.92
CA SER A 415 -3.35 20.46 16.49
C SER A 415 -1.95 20.08 15.98
N ASN A 416 -0.91 20.41 16.75
CA ASN A 416 0.49 20.09 16.45
C ASN A 416 0.89 18.67 16.87
N ILE A 417 -0.01 17.93 17.53
CA ILE A 417 0.21 16.54 17.92
C ILE A 417 -0.75 15.65 17.14
N ALA A 418 -0.19 14.72 16.37
CA ALA A 418 -0.96 13.61 15.82
C ALA A 418 -1.07 12.51 16.90
N VAL A 419 -2.27 11.94 17.05
CA VAL A 419 -2.53 10.88 18.01
C VAL A 419 -3.46 9.85 17.40
N THR A 420 -3.24 8.59 17.74
CA THR A 420 -4.14 7.46 17.48
C THR A 420 -4.17 6.52 18.67
N SER A 421 -5.20 5.70 18.72
CA SER A 421 -5.32 4.63 19.70
C SER A 421 -5.71 3.33 19.02
N ALA A 422 -5.32 2.21 19.60
CA ALA A 422 -5.69 0.87 19.16
C ALA A 422 -5.89 -0.04 20.37
N LEU A 423 -6.88 -0.93 20.30
CA LEU A 423 -7.18 -1.91 21.35
C LEU A 423 -6.77 -3.30 20.86
N HIS A 424 -6.08 -4.06 21.68
CA HIS A 424 -5.76 -5.45 21.41
C HIS A 424 -5.78 -6.26 22.71
N LYS A 425 -6.61 -7.30 22.75
CA LYS A 425 -6.78 -8.18 23.95
C LYS A 425 -7.03 -7.40 25.25
N GLY A 426 -7.88 -6.36 25.14
CA GLY A 426 -8.22 -5.51 26.29
C GLY A 426 -7.14 -4.50 26.70
N GLN A 427 -6.02 -4.43 26.00
CA GLN A 427 -4.94 -3.46 26.25
C GLN A 427 -5.02 -2.31 25.25
N LEU A 428 -5.01 -1.08 25.75
CA LEU A 428 -5.05 0.14 24.96
C LEU A 428 -3.64 0.63 24.66
N LEU A 429 -3.30 0.72 23.37
CA LEU A 429 -2.12 1.45 22.87
C LEU A 429 -2.55 2.88 22.51
N VAL A 430 -1.77 3.86 22.94
CA VAL A 430 -1.89 5.25 22.49
C VAL A 430 -0.57 5.68 21.87
N LEU A 431 -0.59 6.09 20.61
CA LEU A 431 0.56 6.65 19.91
C LEU A 431 0.33 8.15 19.73
N ALA A 432 1.35 8.95 20.06
CA ALA A 432 1.33 10.39 19.84
C ALA A 432 2.66 10.86 19.26
N VAL A 433 2.63 11.77 18.31
CA VAL A 433 3.81 12.38 17.71
C VAL A 433 3.66 13.89 17.53
N ASN A 434 4.71 14.61 17.86
CA ASN A 434 4.82 16.03 17.56
C ASN A 434 5.11 16.22 16.05
N LYS A 435 4.22 16.94 15.35
CA LYS A 435 4.32 17.23 13.91
C LYS A 435 5.20 18.42 13.58
N THR A 436 5.78 19.05 14.60
CA THR A 436 6.58 20.27 14.45
C THR A 436 8.00 20.04 14.93
N ASN A 437 8.89 20.95 14.58
CA ASN A 437 10.27 20.97 15.06
C ASN A 437 10.45 21.78 16.40
N LYS A 438 9.34 22.12 17.07
CA LYS A 438 9.36 22.88 18.34
C LYS A 438 8.71 22.04 19.44
N PRO A 439 9.13 22.17 20.70
CA PRO A 439 8.43 21.56 21.83
C PRO A 439 6.96 21.98 21.90
N VAL A 440 6.07 21.02 22.13
CA VAL A 440 4.63 21.25 22.24
C VAL A 440 4.14 20.66 23.57
N LYS A 441 3.38 21.44 24.33
CA LYS A 441 2.66 20.91 25.49
C LYS A 441 1.45 20.13 24.99
N ALA A 442 1.34 18.87 25.42
CA ALA A 442 0.17 18.04 25.26
C ALA A 442 -0.65 18.09 26.53
N GLY A 443 -1.95 18.32 26.41
CA GLY A 443 -2.92 18.20 27.48
C GLY A 443 -3.93 17.14 27.13
#